data_25f74e62687c7021b871e911fdd59d42
#
_entry.id   25f74e62687c7021b871e911fdd59d42
#
_cell.length_a   1.000
_cell.length_b   1.000
_cell.length_c   1.000
_cell.angle_alpha   90.00
_cell.angle_beta   90.00
_cell.angle_gamma   90.00
#
_symmetry.space_group_name_H-M   'P 1'
#
loop_
_entity.id
_entity.type
_entity.pdbx_description
1 polymer ?
#
loop_
_entity_poly.entity_id
_entity_poly.type
_entity_poly.pdbx_seq_one_letter_code
_entity_poly.pdbx_strand_id
1 'polypeptide(L)'
;MIGLLNVLEIVTPVFFLAAVGYIWVKFGFEYRVEFVTQFATTLAVPCLVFTALMKTEFQPYYFSNLLLAAIIGYSILGIIALIFVKIFNLGVRTYLMPLISGNTGNLGLPLCLFAFGDAGFGYAIIVFAVTSILAFTIGIWVVSGGGSPKQILKEPLVASTICGLIFMWQGWETPTFLTNSLELIGQMAIPLMLITLGVAVARLKISDVKKSFFISGCKIFFGIVAAVLASLLFDLPEEAISVLIIQLSMPIAVTSYLLAEKYGADANAVAGLVVVSTLITVAISPILLTFLVV
;
A
#
# COMPACT_ATOMS: atom_id res chain seq x y z
N MET A 1 -6.19 25.52 -7.20
CA MET A 1 -5.74 25.16 -5.82
C MET A 1 -6.94 24.63 -5.08
N ILE A 2 -6.96 23.34 -4.81
CA ILE A 2 -7.96 22.72 -3.94
C ILE A 2 -7.75 23.31 -2.54
N GLY A 3 -8.82 23.87 -1.96
CA GLY A 3 -8.71 24.45 -0.64
C GLY A 3 -8.34 23.40 0.42
N LEU A 4 -7.67 23.81 1.49
CA LEU A 4 -7.33 22.96 2.64
C LEU A 4 -8.54 22.14 3.13
N LEU A 5 -9.74 22.68 3.01
CA LEU A 5 -10.99 22.01 3.38
C LEU A 5 -11.24 20.74 2.55
N ASN A 6 -11.05 20.80 1.22
CA ASN A 6 -11.26 19.63 0.34
C ASN A 6 -10.25 18.52 0.67
N VAL A 7 -8.99 18.89 0.96
CA VAL A 7 -7.98 17.92 1.38
C VAL A 7 -8.35 17.27 2.73
N LEU A 8 -8.88 18.04 3.67
CA LEU A 8 -9.37 17.49 4.94
C LEU A 8 -10.55 16.53 4.73
N GLU A 9 -11.46 16.82 3.81
CA GLU A 9 -12.55 15.91 3.46
C GLU A 9 -12.03 14.58 2.89
N ILE A 10 -10.98 14.60 2.08
CA ILE A 10 -10.34 13.40 1.53
C ILE A 10 -9.70 12.53 2.61
N VAL A 11 -8.96 13.14 3.54
CA VAL A 11 -8.18 12.38 4.53
C VAL A 11 -8.98 12.01 5.78
N THR A 12 -10.04 12.75 6.10
CA THR A 12 -10.85 12.53 7.31
C THR A 12 -11.42 11.10 7.42
N PRO A 13 -12.05 10.51 6.39
CA PRO A 13 -12.56 9.14 6.48
C PRO A 13 -11.46 8.13 6.79
N VAL A 14 -10.29 8.31 6.19
CA VAL A 14 -9.13 7.42 6.37
C VAL A 14 -8.66 7.45 7.84
N PHE A 15 -8.43 8.64 8.37
CA PHE A 15 -7.95 8.78 9.74
C PHE A 15 -9.02 8.54 10.79
N PHE A 16 -10.28 8.83 10.48
CA PHE A 16 -11.41 8.53 11.37
C PHE A 16 -11.52 7.01 11.60
N LEU A 17 -11.51 6.20 10.53
CA LEU A 17 -11.58 4.74 10.67
C LEU A 17 -10.33 4.16 11.35
N ALA A 18 -9.15 4.71 11.08
CA ALA A 18 -7.95 4.33 11.81
C ALA A 18 -8.04 4.70 13.30
N ALA A 19 -8.57 5.88 13.63
CA ALA A 19 -8.81 6.30 15.01
C ALA A 19 -9.82 5.37 15.73
N VAL A 20 -10.88 4.93 15.04
CA VAL A 20 -11.82 3.93 15.57
C VAL A 20 -11.08 2.65 15.97
N GLY A 21 -10.22 2.11 15.10
CA GLY A 21 -9.42 0.92 15.41
C GLY A 21 -8.45 1.12 16.60
N TYR A 22 -7.80 2.27 16.65
CA TYR A 22 -6.93 2.65 17.76
C TYR A 22 -7.67 2.71 19.09
N ILE A 23 -8.80 3.44 19.12
CA ILE A 23 -9.65 3.63 20.30
C ILE A 23 -10.26 2.30 20.76
N TRP A 24 -10.70 1.44 19.83
CA TRP A 24 -11.24 0.11 20.11
C TRP A 24 -10.31 -0.71 21.02
N VAL A 25 -9.03 -0.75 20.67
CA VAL A 25 -8.02 -1.46 21.45
C VAL A 25 -7.73 -0.78 22.78
N LYS A 26 -7.71 0.56 22.81
CA LYS A 26 -7.46 1.31 24.05
C LYS A 26 -8.60 1.16 25.07
N PHE A 27 -9.83 0.93 24.63
CA PHE A 27 -10.94 0.57 25.50
C PHE A 27 -10.94 -0.91 25.95
N GLY A 28 -9.96 -1.70 25.51
CA GLY A 28 -9.81 -3.10 25.92
C GLY A 28 -10.68 -4.07 25.13
N PHE A 29 -11.33 -3.64 24.04
CA PHE A 29 -12.10 -4.55 23.19
C PHE A 29 -11.16 -5.47 22.41
N GLU A 30 -11.56 -6.74 22.28
CA GLU A 30 -10.81 -7.72 21.50
C GLU A 30 -10.86 -7.38 20.01
N TYR A 31 -9.73 -7.48 19.34
CA TYR A 31 -9.61 -7.39 17.88
C TYR A 31 -8.55 -8.40 17.40
N ARG A 32 -8.98 -9.40 16.68
CA ARG A 32 -8.08 -10.45 16.15
C ARG A 32 -7.51 -10.00 14.81
N VAL A 33 -6.38 -9.31 14.85
CA VAL A 33 -5.71 -8.76 13.65
C VAL A 33 -5.47 -9.85 12.60
N GLU A 34 -5.00 -11.03 13.01
CA GLU A 34 -4.72 -12.15 12.09
C GLU A 34 -5.97 -12.59 11.34
N PHE A 35 -7.08 -12.80 12.04
CA PHE A 35 -8.34 -13.19 11.43
C PHE A 35 -8.86 -12.13 10.46
N VAL A 36 -8.91 -10.87 10.90
CA VAL A 36 -9.43 -9.77 10.07
C VAL A 36 -8.52 -9.53 8.86
N THR A 37 -7.21 -9.57 9.04
CA THR A 37 -6.25 -9.44 7.94
C THR A 37 -6.41 -10.60 6.95
N GLN A 38 -6.52 -11.84 7.43
CA GLN A 38 -6.74 -12.99 6.58
C GLN A 38 -8.04 -12.86 5.80
N PHE A 39 -9.16 -12.54 6.46
CA PHE A 39 -10.45 -12.33 5.82
C PHE A 39 -10.39 -11.21 4.76
N ALA A 40 -9.80 -10.07 5.10
CA ALA A 40 -9.64 -8.95 4.18
C ALA A 40 -8.80 -9.35 2.95
N THR A 41 -7.63 -9.96 3.15
CA THR A 41 -6.69 -10.25 2.06
C THR A 41 -7.08 -11.45 1.21
N THR A 42 -7.83 -12.43 1.76
CA THR A 42 -8.23 -13.63 1.01
C THR A 42 -9.60 -13.50 0.36
N LEU A 43 -10.46 -12.60 0.82
CA LEU A 43 -11.83 -12.46 0.33
C LEU A 43 -12.18 -11.03 -0.07
N ALA A 44 -12.14 -10.07 0.86
CA ALA A 44 -12.67 -8.74 0.59
C ALA A 44 -11.84 -7.95 -0.44
N VAL A 45 -10.52 -7.91 -0.27
CA VAL A 45 -9.61 -7.21 -1.22
C VAL A 45 -9.61 -7.86 -2.61
N PRO A 46 -9.53 -9.19 -2.76
CA PRO A 46 -9.69 -9.83 -4.07
C PRO A 46 -10.99 -9.47 -4.78
N CYS A 47 -12.12 -9.46 -4.08
CA CYS A 47 -13.41 -9.05 -4.67
C CYS A 47 -13.38 -7.56 -5.08
N LEU A 48 -12.86 -6.69 -4.22
CA LEU A 48 -12.74 -5.27 -4.51
C LEU A 48 -11.86 -5.00 -5.74
N VAL A 49 -10.68 -5.64 -5.81
CA VAL A 49 -9.74 -5.48 -6.91
C VAL A 49 -10.33 -6.02 -8.21
N PHE A 50 -10.96 -7.20 -8.19
CA PHE A 50 -11.59 -7.77 -9.36
C PHE A 50 -12.69 -6.86 -9.92
N THR A 51 -13.63 -6.44 -9.06
CA THR A 51 -14.77 -5.61 -9.51
C THR A 51 -14.34 -4.23 -9.96
N ALA A 52 -13.35 -3.64 -9.30
CA ALA A 52 -12.80 -2.35 -9.71
C ALA A 52 -12.13 -2.43 -11.08
N LEU A 53 -11.25 -3.42 -11.31
CA LEU A 53 -10.59 -3.61 -12.61
C LEU A 53 -11.60 -3.94 -13.70
N MET A 54 -12.58 -4.81 -13.45
CA MET A 54 -13.62 -5.18 -14.41
C MET A 54 -14.42 -3.95 -14.89
N LYS A 55 -14.69 -2.99 -13.99
CA LYS A 55 -15.46 -1.78 -14.30
C LYS A 55 -14.64 -0.62 -14.86
N THR A 56 -13.32 -0.72 -14.78
CA THR A 56 -12.46 0.40 -15.20
C THR A 56 -12.21 0.38 -16.69
N GLU A 57 -12.51 1.49 -17.35
CA GLU A 57 -12.21 1.74 -18.77
C GLU A 57 -10.84 2.41 -18.87
N PHE A 58 -9.77 1.62 -18.89
CA PHE A 58 -8.45 2.15 -19.20
C PHE A 58 -8.14 2.07 -20.68
N GLN A 59 -7.49 3.12 -21.21
CA GLN A 59 -6.78 2.97 -22.46
C GLN A 59 -5.58 2.02 -22.24
N PRO A 60 -5.43 0.94 -23.02
CA PRO A 60 -4.36 -0.07 -22.83
C PRO A 60 -2.95 0.54 -22.77
N TYR A 61 -2.76 1.66 -23.45
CA TYR A 61 -1.51 2.42 -23.47
C TYR A 61 -1.12 2.96 -22.09
N TYR A 62 -2.04 3.64 -21.39
CA TYR A 62 -1.75 4.20 -20.07
C TYR A 62 -1.59 3.12 -19.00
N PHE A 63 -2.31 1.99 -19.13
CA PHE A 63 -2.13 0.85 -18.27
C PHE A 63 -0.71 0.29 -18.34
N SER A 64 -0.20 0.03 -19.56
CA SER A 64 1.15 -0.54 -19.73
C SER A 64 2.24 0.42 -19.27
N ASN A 65 2.10 1.72 -19.56
CA ASN A 65 3.04 2.75 -19.14
C ASN A 65 3.09 2.87 -17.61
N LEU A 66 1.95 2.87 -16.92
CA LEU A 66 1.91 2.94 -15.46
C LEU A 66 2.46 1.66 -14.81
N LEU A 67 2.18 0.50 -15.36
CA LEU A 67 2.74 -0.77 -14.90
C LEU A 67 4.28 -0.75 -14.96
N LEU A 68 4.83 -0.33 -16.10
CA LEU A 68 6.28 -0.20 -16.29
C LEU A 68 6.87 0.88 -15.38
N ALA A 69 6.21 2.03 -15.25
CA ALA A 69 6.62 3.10 -14.35
C ALA A 69 6.64 2.62 -12.89
N ALA A 70 5.65 1.84 -12.46
CA ALA A 70 5.63 1.25 -11.12
C ALA A 70 6.80 0.27 -10.91
N ILE A 71 7.05 -0.64 -11.86
CA ILE A 71 8.17 -1.60 -11.79
C ILE A 71 9.51 -0.85 -11.72
N ILE A 72 9.71 0.17 -12.55
CA ILE A 72 10.94 0.97 -12.56
C ILE A 72 11.04 1.79 -11.27
N GLY A 73 9.95 2.42 -10.82
CA GLY A 73 9.93 3.20 -9.58
C GLY A 73 10.30 2.34 -8.36
N TYR A 74 9.74 1.14 -8.23
CA TYR A 74 10.14 0.21 -7.16
C TYR A 74 11.55 -0.33 -7.33
N SER A 75 12.06 -0.47 -8.54
CA SER A 75 13.45 -0.84 -8.79
C SER A 75 14.41 0.26 -8.35
N ILE A 76 14.13 1.50 -8.70
CA ILE A 76 14.88 2.68 -8.25
C ILE A 76 14.85 2.78 -6.72
N LEU A 77 13.66 2.67 -6.11
CA LEU A 77 13.48 2.68 -4.66
C LEU A 77 14.27 1.56 -3.99
N GLY A 78 14.26 0.36 -4.57
CA GLY A 78 15.03 -0.79 -4.09
C GLY A 78 16.53 -0.56 -4.11
N ILE A 79 17.05 0.04 -5.18
CA ILE A 79 18.47 0.38 -5.30
C ILE A 79 18.85 1.44 -4.26
N ILE A 80 18.08 2.53 -4.14
CA ILE A 80 18.30 3.59 -3.17
C ILE A 80 18.27 3.01 -1.74
N ALA A 81 17.26 2.20 -1.43
CA ALA A 81 17.11 1.56 -0.13
C ALA A 81 18.29 0.62 0.20
N LEU A 82 18.75 -0.17 -0.77
CA LEU A 82 19.90 -1.06 -0.58
C LEU A 82 21.19 -0.28 -0.32
N ILE A 83 21.43 0.79 -1.07
CA ILE A 83 22.57 1.69 -0.88
C ILE A 83 22.50 2.33 0.51
N PHE A 84 21.35 2.85 0.90
CA PHE A 84 21.10 3.45 2.21
C PHE A 84 21.38 2.46 3.35
N VAL A 85 20.83 1.25 3.26
CA VAL A 85 21.03 0.19 4.27
C VAL A 85 22.51 -0.16 4.42
N LYS A 86 23.27 -0.22 3.31
CA LYS A 86 24.70 -0.50 3.33
C LYS A 86 25.53 0.68 3.89
N ILE A 87 25.25 1.91 3.49
CA ILE A 87 25.96 3.10 3.99
C ILE A 87 25.80 3.26 5.51
N PHE A 88 24.59 3.06 6.02
CA PHE A 88 24.30 3.19 7.45
C PHE A 88 24.54 1.91 8.24
N ASN A 89 25.13 0.87 7.63
CA ASN A 89 25.39 -0.44 8.26
C ASN A 89 24.15 -1.04 8.94
N LEU A 90 22.99 -0.90 8.32
CA LEU A 90 21.74 -1.45 8.83
C LEU A 90 21.59 -2.93 8.41
N GLY A 91 20.93 -3.72 9.23
CA GLY A 91 20.65 -5.13 8.91
C GLY A 91 19.72 -5.26 7.69
N VAL A 92 20.21 -5.82 6.58
CA VAL A 92 19.43 -5.97 5.32
C VAL A 92 18.11 -6.69 5.54
N ARG A 93 18.10 -7.78 6.32
CA ARG A 93 16.89 -8.56 6.62
C ARG A 93 15.82 -7.75 7.37
N THR A 94 16.25 -6.79 8.19
CA THR A 94 15.36 -5.97 9.02
C THR A 94 14.88 -4.72 8.29
N TYR A 95 15.75 -4.03 7.54
CA TYR A 95 15.45 -2.67 7.08
C TYR A 95 15.16 -2.56 5.58
N LEU A 96 15.66 -3.48 4.73
CA LEU A 96 15.52 -3.32 3.28
C LEU A 96 14.05 -3.40 2.85
N MET A 97 13.32 -4.43 3.30
CA MET A 97 11.91 -4.58 2.92
C MET A 97 11.01 -3.46 3.44
N PRO A 98 11.10 -3.03 4.71
CA PRO A 98 10.35 -1.86 5.18
C PRO A 98 10.58 -0.59 4.36
N LEU A 99 11.80 -0.36 3.87
CA LEU A 99 12.11 0.80 3.03
C LEU A 99 11.49 0.72 1.62
N ILE A 100 11.26 -0.48 1.10
CA ILE A 100 10.67 -0.70 -0.22
C ILE A 100 9.15 -0.83 -0.12
N SER A 101 8.66 -1.66 0.81
CA SER A 101 7.24 -2.02 0.91
C SER A 101 6.44 -0.96 1.69
N GLY A 102 5.71 -0.14 0.95
CA GLY A 102 4.75 0.82 1.50
C GLY A 102 3.42 0.17 1.87
N ASN A 103 2.67 0.83 2.74
CA ASN A 103 1.28 0.45 3.10
C ASN A 103 0.30 0.89 1.99
N THR A 104 0.61 0.47 0.77
CA THR A 104 -0.10 0.80 -0.46
C THR A 104 -1.53 0.26 -0.47
N GLY A 105 -1.77 -0.90 0.19
CA GLY A 105 -3.09 -1.48 0.36
C GLY A 105 -3.94 -0.73 1.38
N ASN A 106 -3.61 -0.88 2.68
CA ASN A 106 -4.48 -0.42 3.77
C ASN A 106 -4.64 1.11 3.84
N LEU A 107 -3.66 1.87 3.35
CA LEU A 107 -3.71 3.33 3.35
C LEU A 107 -3.72 3.90 1.93
N GLY A 108 -2.89 3.37 1.04
CA GLY A 108 -2.72 3.92 -0.29
C GLY A 108 -3.97 3.80 -1.18
N LEU A 109 -4.60 2.62 -1.23
CA LEU A 109 -5.82 2.42 -2.00
C LEU A 109 -6.97 3.33 -1.56
N PRO A 110 -7.33 3.39 -0.25
CA PRO A 110 -8.35 4.31 0.22
C PRO A 110 -8.03 5.77 -0.07
N LEU A 111 -6.79 6.17 0.15
CA LEU A 111 -6.38 7.56 -0.07
C LEU A 111 -6.51 7.96 -1.54
N CYS A 112 -6.12 7.09 -2.47
CA CYS A 112 -6.28 7.34 -3.90
C CYS A 112 -7.75 7.35 -4.33
N LEU A 113 -8.59 6.48 -3.75
CA LEU A 113 -10.03 6.49 -4.01
C LEU A 113 -10.66 7.82 -3.58
N PHE A 114 -10.37 8.28 -2.37
CA PHE A 114 -10.94 9.53 -1.86
C PHE A 114 -10.37 10.78 -2.55
N ALA A 115 -9.11 10.73 -3.03
CA ALA A 115 -8.47 11.86 -3.70
C ALA A 115 -8.87 12.00 -5.18
N PHE A 116 -9.01 10.88 -5.91
CA PHE A 116 -9.14 10.85 -7.36
C PHE A 116 -10.32 9.99 -7.86
N GLY A 117 -11.19 9.52 -6.97
CA GLY A 117 -12.34 8.69 -7.34
C GLY A 117 -11.94 7.33 -7.94
N ASP A 118 -12.86 6.77 -8.75
CA ASP A 118 -12.70 5.42 -9.32
C ASP A 118 -11.53 5.31 -10.29
N ALA A 119 -11.23 6.36 -11.07
CA ALA A 119 -10.09 6.36 -12.00
C ALA A 119 -8.76 6.27 -11.24
N GLY A 120 -8.54 7.13 -10.24
CA GLY A 120 -7.35 7.08 -9.40
C GLY A 120 -7.25 5.79 -8.58
N PHE A 121 -8.38 5.24 -8.16
CA PHE A 121 -8.41 3.93 -7.51
C PHE A 121 -7.93 2.82 -8.45
N GLY A 122 -8.36 2.83 -9.71
CA GLY A 122 -7.90 1.87 -10.71
C GLY A 122 -6.37 1.95 -10.94
N TYR A 123 -5.81 3.16 -11.08
CA TYR A 123 -4.35 3.34 -11.15
C TYR A 123 -3.65 2.83 -9.88
N ALA A 124 -4.21 3.11 -8.71
CA ALA A 124 -3.64 2.66 -7.44
C ALA A 124 -3.61 1.13 -7.31
N ILE A 125 -4.60 0.41 -7.84
CA ILE A 125 -4.62 -1.06 -7.89
C ILE A 125 -3.45 -1.61 -8.70
N ILE A 126 -3.10 -0.99 -9.84
CA ILE A 126 -1.95 -1.42 -10.65
C ILE A 126 -0.66 -1.34 -9.85
N VAL A 127 -0.43 -0.19 -9.21
CA VAL A 127 0.77 0.02 -8.37
C VAL A 127 0.77 -0.92 -7.16
N PHE A 128 -0.38 -1.12 -6.53
CA PHE A 128 -0.55 -2.06 -5.41
C PHE A 128 -0.26 -3.51 -5.81
N ALA A 129 -0.70 -3.95 -7.01
CA ALA A 129 -0.39 -5.28 -7.51
C ALA A 129 1.12 -5.49 -7.66
N VAL A 130 1.84 -4.51 -8.24
CA VAL A 130 3.31 -4.54 -8.35
C VAL A 130 3.96 -4.64 -6.97
N THR A 131 3.54 -3.79 -6.03
CA THR A 131 4.07 -3.80 -4.66
C THR A 131 3.84 -5.14 -3.97
N SER A 132 2.64 -5.70 -4.12
CA SER A 132 2.27 -6.98 -3.49
C SER A 132 3.11 -8.12 -4.05
N ILE A 133 3.28 -8.19 -5.37
CA ILE A 133 4.15 -9.17 -6.01
C ILE A 133 5.58 -9.04 -5.45
N LEU A 134 6.14 -7.83 -5.40
CA LEU A 134 7.47 -7.60 -4.87
C LEU A 134 7.59 -7.98 -3.39
N ALA A 135 6.59 -7.64 -2.57
CA ALA A 135 6.59 -7.94 -1.13
C ALA A 135 6.55 -9.46 -0.87
N PHE A 136 5.69 -10.18 -1.58
CA PHE A 136 5.53 -11.63 -1.40
C PHE A 136 6.56 -12.48 -2.16
N THR A 137 7.39 -11.87 -3.02
CA THR A 137 8.51 -12.54 -3.72
C THR A 137 9.85 -12.17 -3.10
N ILE A 138 10.41 -11.07 -3.59
CA ILE A 138 11.72 -10.55 -3.18
C ILE A 138 11.71 -10.24 -1.68
N GLY A 139 10.59 -9.71 -1.17
CA GLY A 139 10.45 -9.37 0.23
C GLY A 139 10.58 -10.55 1.16
N ILE A 140 9.84 -11.61 0.92
CA ILE A 140 9.95 -12.83 1.72
C ILE A 140 11.35 -13.42 1.57
N TRP A 141 11.90 -13.45 0.37
CA TRP A 141 13.25 -13.97 0.12
C TRP A 141 14.32 -13.20 0.93
N VAL A 142 14.25 -11.87 0.94
CA VAL A 142 15.18 -11.02 1.70
C VAL A 142 15.04 -11.24 3.21
N VAL A 143 13.82 -11.22 3.74
CA VAL A 143 13.55 -11.30 5.19
C VAL A 143 13.84 -12.71 5.71
N SER A 144 13.52 -13.75 4.96
CA SER A 144 13.78 -15.16 5.35
C SER A 144 15.24 -15.56 5.23
N GLY A 145 16.06 -14.79 4.52
CA GLY A 145 17.44 -15.16 4.23
C GLY A 145 17.60 -16.22 3.12
N GLY A 146 16.60 -16.35 2.24
CA GLY A 146 16.53 -17.29 1.13
C GLY A 146 15.35 -18.25 1.25
N GLY A 147 14.34 -18.10 0.41
CA GLY A 147 13.12 -18.92 0.39
C GLY A 147 12.66 -19.24 -1.02
N SER A 148 11.65 -20.10 -1.17
CA SER A 148 11.13 -20.50 -2.47
C SER A 148 10.05 -19.52 -3.00
N PRO A 149 10.16 -19.02 -4.23
CA PRO A 149 9.20 -18.09 -4.83
C PRO A 149 7.84 -18.70 -5.18
N LYS A 150 7.64 -20.02 -4.97
CA LYS A 150 6.40 -20.73 -5.35
C LYS A 150 5.14 -20.32 -4.57
N GLN A 151 5.27 -19.55 -3.49
CA GLN A 151 4.12 -19.12 -2.68
C GLN A 151 3.30 -18.00 -3.33
N ILE A 152 3.86 -17.27 -4.28
CA ILE A 152 3.26 -16.10 -4.92
C ILE A 152 1.99 -16.44 -5.70
N LEU A 153 2.05 -17.52 -6.48
CA LEU A 153 0.94 -17.96 -7.34
C LEU A 153 -0.28 -18.44 -6.56
N LYS A 154 -0.15 -18.60 -5.24
CA LYS A 154 -1.24 -19.02 -4.35
C LYS A 154 -1.97 -17.84 -3.68
N GLU A 155 -1.49 -16.61 -3.89
CA GLU A 155 -2.10 -15.43 -3.28
C GLU A 155 -3.41 -15.07 -4.01
N PRO A 156 -4.57 -15.04 -3.31
CA PRO A 156 -5.87 -14.71 -3.92
C PRO A 156 -5.89 -13.37 -4.63
N LEU A 157 -5.10 -12.40 -4.14
CA LEU A 157 -4.96 -11.08 -4.74
C LEU A 157 -4.37 -11.15 -6.15
N VAL A 158 -3.35 -11.98 -6.37
CA VAL A 158 -2.74 -12.16 -7.69
C VAL A 158 -3.74 -12.76 -8.67
N ALA A 159 -4.48 -13.79 -8.24
CA ALA A 159 -5.51 -14.43 -9.07
C ALA A 159 -6.64 -13.44 -9.43
N SER A 160 -7.15 -12.68 -8.46
CA SER A 160 -8.21 -11.70 -8.69
C SER A 160 -7.77 -10.54 -9.59
N THR A 161 -6.52 -10.09 -9.45
CA THR A 161 -5.95 -9.06 -10.31
C THR A 161 -5.84 -9.57 -11.75
N ILE A 162 -5.31 -10.78 -11.97
CA ILE A 162 -5.21 -11.38 -13.32
C ILE A 162 -6.61 -11.55 -13.92
N CYS A 163 -7.57 -12.11 -13.18
CA CYS A 163 -8.94 -12.26 -13.65
C CYS A 163 -9.58 -10.90 -13.99
N GLY A 164 -9.44 -9.91 -13.12
CA GLY A 164 -9.96 -8.56 -13.34
C GLY A 164 -9.38 -7.91 -14.59
N LEU A 165 -8.07 -8.06 -14.83
CA LEU A 165 -7.41 -7.58 -16.04
C LEU A 165 -7.90 -8.27 -17.31
N ILE A 166 -8.15 -9.58 -17.26
CA ILE A 166 -8.70 -10.32 -18.39
C ILE A 166 -10.12 -9.81 -18.72
N PHE A 167 -10.96 -9.64 -17.70
CA PHE A 167 -12.32 -9.12 -17.87
C PHE A 167 -12.30 -7.70 -18.44
N MET A 168 -11.47 -6.82 -17.89
CA MET A 168 -11.26 -5.46 -18.36
C MET A 168 -10.82 -5.45 -19.84
N TRP A 169 -9.83 -6.27 -20.20
CA TRP A 169 -9.31 -6.30 -21.59
C TRP A 169 -10.32 -6.82 -22.61
N GLN A 170 -11.13 -7.82 -22.21
CA GLN A 170 -12.14 -8.42 -23.08
C GLN A 170 -13.48 -7.64 -23.07
N GLY A 171 -13.61 -6.63 -22.20
CA GLY A 171 -14.88 -5.93 -21.99
C GLY A 171 -15.96 -6.86 -21.42
N TRP A 172 -15.58 -7.87 -20.65
CA TRP A 172 -16.52 -8.81 -20.05
C TRP A 172 -17.06 -8.28 -18.74
N GLU A 173 -18.32 -8.58 -18.48
CA GLU A 173 -18.98 -8.31 -17.21
C GLU A 173 -19.50 -9.62 -16.59
N THR A 174 -19.51 -9.69 -15.28
CA THR A 174 -20.17 -10.78 -14.57
C THR A 174 -21.69 -10.55 -14.54
N PRO A 175 -22.51 -11.62 -14.45
CA PRO A 175 -23.95 -11.48 -14.25
C PRO A 175 -24.24 -10.58 -13.04
N THR A 176 -25.31 -9.74 -13.14
CA THR A 176 -25.61 -8.70 -12.14
C THR A 176 -25.67 -9.21 -10.70
N PHE A 177 -26.24 -10.41 -10.46
CA PHE A 177 -26.30 -10.98 -9.12
C PHE A 177 -24.90 -11.28 -8.55
N LEU A 178 -23.97 -11.72 -9.41
CA LEU A 178 -22.59 -12.02 -9.01
C LEU A 178 -21.81 -10.73 -8.78
N THR A 179 -21.93 -9.75 -9.70
CA THR A 179 -21.32 -8.43 -9.54
C THR A 179 -21.73 -7.79 -8.22
N ASN A 180 -23.03 -7.73 -7.92
CA ASN A 180 -23.54 -7.16 -6.69
C ASN A 180 -23.02 -7.89 -5.44
N SER A 181 -22.89 -9.22 -5.50
CA SER A 181 -22.36 -10.01 -4.38
C SER A 181 -20.87 -9.73 -4.16
N LEU A 182 -20.07 -9.67 -5.24
CA LEU A 182 -18.64 -9.37 -5.16
C LEU A 182 -18.40 -7.94 -4.68
N GLU A 183 -19.21 -6.97 -5.12
CA GLU A 183 -19.14 -5.60 -4.65
C GLU A 183 -19.46 -5.47 -3.16
N LEU A 184 -20.54 -6.13 -2.71
CA LEU A 184 -20.91 -6.11 -1.30
C LEU A 184 -19.81 -6.66 -0.39
N ILE A 185 -19.15 -7.74 -0.84
CA ILE A 185 -17.97 -8.29 -0.14
C ILE A 185 -16.79 -7.32 -0.23
N GLY A 186 -16.54 -6.77 -1.42
CA GLY A 186 -15.45 -5.83 -1.67
C GLY A 186 -15.52 -4.55 -0.85
N GLN A 187 -16.74 -4.03 -0.62
CA GLN A 187 -16.97 -2.83 0.20
C GLN A 187 -16.49 -2.96 1.66
N MET A 188 -16.38 -4.18 2.18
CA MET A 188 -15.81 -4.40 3.52
C MET A 188 -14.29 -4.19 3.57
N ALA A 189 -13.59 -4.28 2.43
CA ALA A 189 -12.12 -4.24 2.40
C ALA A 189 -11.57 -2.96 3.02
N ILE A 190 -11.96 -1.79 2.50
CA ILE A 190 -11.43 -0.49 2.93
C ILE A 190 -11.67 -0.22 4.42
N PRO A 191 -12.90 -0.34 4.96
CA PRO A 191 -13.12 -0.15 6.39
C PRO A 191 -12.30 -1.10 7.27
N LEU A 192 -12.25 -2.39 6.92
CA LEU A 192 -11.47 -3.38 7.68
C LEU A 192 -9.98 -3.06 7.67
N MET A 193 -9.44 -2.66 6.52
CA MET A 193 -8.02 -2.33 6.36
C MET A 193 -7.65 -1.10 7.21
N LEU A 194 -8.46 -0.04 7.18
CA LEU A 194 -8.22 1.18 7.93
C LEU A 194 -8.38 0.98 9.46
N ILE A 195 -9.40 0.25 9.90
CA ILE A 195 -9.56 -0.10 11.31
C ILE A 195 -8.37 -0.96 11.78
N THR A 196 -7.95 -1.95 10.98
CA THR A 196 -6.79 -2.79 11.29
C THR A 196 -5.50 -1.96 11.39
N LEU A 197 -5.32 -0.94 10.54
CA LEU A 197 -4.20 -0.02 10.62
C LEU A 197 -4.17 0.68 11.99
N GLY A 198 -5.30 1.19 12.45
CA GLY A 198 -5.42 1.85 13.75
C GLY A 198 -5.13 0.89 14.92
N VAL A 199 -5.63 -0.32 14.85
CA VAL A 199 -5.34 -1.39 15.83
C VAL A 199 -3.84 -1.71 15.87
N ALA A 200 -3.19 -1.82 14.72
CA ALA A 200 -1.76 -2.08 14.62
C ALA A 200 -0.96 -0.94 15.26
N VAL A 201 -1.28 0.31 14.95
CA VAL A 201 -0.64 1.49 15.56
C VAL A 201 -0.81 1.50 17.09
N ALA A 202 -2.00 1.08 17.61
CA ALA A 202 -2.26 1.04 19.04
C ALA A 202 -1.45 -0.02 19.81
N ARG A 203 -1.09 -1.12 19.14
CA ARG A 203 -0.42 -2.29 19.75
C ARG A 203 1.09 -2.28 19.61
N LEU A 204 1.61 -1.72 18.51
CA LEU A 204 3.03 -1.70 18.24
C LEU A 204 3.77 -0.77 19.19
N LYS A 205 4.94 -1.21 19.67
CA LYS A 205 5.80 -0.42 20.56
C LYS A 205 6.97 0.15 19.76
N ILE A 206 7.32 1.38 20.04
CA ILE A 206 8.45 2.06 19.40
C ILE A 206 9.67 1.83 20.29
N SER A 207 10.70 1.15 19.77
CA SER A 207 11.94 0.87 20.50
C SER A 207 12.92 2.05 20.46
N ASP A 208 13.09 2.69 19.30
CA ASP A 208 13.99 3.84 19.08
C ASP A 208 13.28 4.88 18.20
N VAL A 209 12.73 5.90 18.83
CA VAL A 209 11.95 6.95 18.17
C VAL A 209 12.80 7.75 17.18
N LYS A 210 14.04 8.13 17.58
CA LYS A 210 14.91 8.98 16.73
C LYS A 210 15.32 8.27 15.46
N LYS A 211 15.79 7.03 15.60
CA LYS A 211 16.17 6.18 14.46
C LYS A 211 14.97 5.90 13.55
N SER A 212 13.83 5.56 14.13
CA SER A 212 12.60 5.31 13.40
C SER A 212 12.14 6.56 12.65
N PHE A 213 12.21 7.74 13.25
CA PHE A 213 11.86 9.01 12.60
C PHE A 213 12.75 9.31 11.38
N PHE A 214 14.07 9.18 11.56
CA PHE A 214 15.03 9.41 10.48
C PHE A 214 14.81 8.45 9.30
N ILE A 215 14.73 7.13 9.57
CA ILE A 215 14.55 6.12 8.53
C ILE A 215 13.19 6.27 7.84
N SER A 216 12.13 6.58 8.59
CA SER A 216 10.79 6.80 8.03
C SER A 216 10.73 8.03 7.13
N GLY A 217 11.37 9.13 7.53
CA GLY A 217 11.49 10.32 6.70
C GLY A 217 12.26 10.04 5.40
N CYS A 218 13.39 9.34 5.49
CA CYS A 218 14.15 8.89 4.33
C CYS A 218 13.30 8.01 3.39
N LYS A 219 12.51 7.06 3.92
CA LYS A 219 11.64 6.20 3.12
C LYS A 219 10.63 6.99 2.30
N ILE A 220 9.94 7.94 2.92
CA ILE A 220 8.95 8.77 2.23
C ILE A 220 9.64 9.61 1.13
N PHE A 221 10.75 10.25 1.45
CA PHE A 221 11.53 11.03 0.49
C PHE A 221 12.01 10.17 -0.69
N PHE A 222 12.60 9.00 -0.43
CA PHE A 222 13.05 8.07 -1.47
C PHE A 222 11.89 7.60 -2.35
N GLY A 223 10.71 7.35 -1.76
CA GLY A 223 9.51 6.99 -2.51
C GLY A 223 9.07 8.08 -3.48
N ILE A 224 9.04 9.35 -3.02
CA ILE A 224 8.72 10.50 -3.87
C ILE A 224 9.75 10.62 -5.01
N VAL A 225 11.05 10.59 -4.69
CA VAL A 225 12.11 10.69 -5.70
C VAL A 225 12.02 9.58 -6.73
N ALA A 226 11.82 8.33 -6.29
CA ALA A 226 11.71 7.18 -7.18
C ALA A 226 10.48 7.28 -8.09
N ALA A 227 9.33 7.74 -7.56
CA ALA A 227 8.11 7.92 -8.34
C ALA A 227 8.27 9.02 -9.39
N VAL A 228 8.83 10.17 -9.02
CA VAL A 228 9.08 11.28 -9.96
C VAL A 228 10.06 10.84 -11.05
N LEU A 229 11.18 10.21 -10.70
CA LEU A 229 12.14 9.73 -11.70
C LEU A 229 11.53 8.70 -12.66
N ALA A 230 10.71 7.80 -12.14
CA ALA A 230 10.01 6.82 -12.98
C ALA A 230 8.97 7.48 -13.89
N SER A 231 8.21 8.46 -13.40
CA SER A 231 7.18 9.13 -14.20
C SER A 231 7.76 9.92 -15.37
N LEU A 232 9.00 10.43 -15.25
CA LEU A 232 9.67 11.16 -16.35
C LEU A 232 10.02 10.27 -17.57
N LEU A 233 9.98 8.95 -17.41
CA LEU A 233 10.33 7.99 -18.47
C LEU A 233 9.13 7.57 -19.32
N PHE A 234 7.91 7.92 -18.91
CA PHE A 234 6.69 7.48 -19.53
C PHE A 234 5.70 8.63 -19.70
N ASP A 235 4.94 8.58 -20.77
CA ASP A 235 3.81 9.48 -20.98
C ASP A 235 2.61 9.00 -20.14
N LEU A 236 2.44 9.60 -18.97
CA LEU A 236 1.40 9.27 -18.00
C LEU A 236 0.46 10.47 -17.81
N PRO A 237 -0.85 10.23 -17.63
CA PRO A 237 -1.76 11.27 -17.15
C PRO A 237 -1.32 11.82 -15.79
N GLU A 238 -1.58 13.09 -15.53
CA GLU A 238 -1.21 13.77 -14.28
C GLU A 238 -1.74 13.02 -13.05
N GLU A 239 -2.94 12.49 -13.13
CA GLU A 239 -3.57 11.70 -12.10
C GLU A 239 -2.81 10.38 -11.83
N ALA A 240 -2.36 9.68 -12.87
CA ALA A 240 -1.56 8.46 -12.72
C ALA A 240 -0.18 8.76 -12.11
N ILE A 241 0.44 9.90 -12.45
CA ILE A 241 1.69 10.37 -11.82
C ILE A 241 1.44 10.63 -10.34
N SER A 242 0.38 11.34 -9.99
CA SER A 242 -0.01 11.66 -8.62
C SER A 242 -0.25 10.38 -7.79
N VAL A 243 -0.96 9.41 -8.36
CA VAL A 243 -1.17 8.09 -7.74
C VAL A 243 0.16 7.36 -7.53
N LEU A 244 1.06 7.36 -8.51
CA LEU A 244 2.38 6.72 -8.39
C LEU A 244 3.19 7.35 -7.25
N ILE A 245 3.21 8.68 -7.14
CA ILE A 245 3.89 9.41 -6.06
C ILE A 245 3.29 9.05 -4.71
N ILE A 246 1.95 9.07 -4.58
CA ILE A 246 1.27 8.70 -3.34
C ILE A 246 1.64 7.26 -2.96
N GLN A 247 1.50 6.30 -3.85
CA GLN A 247 1.70 4.89 -3.55
C GLN A 247 3.16 4.57 -3.16
N LEU A 248 4.17 5.12 -3.84
CA LEU A 248 5.57 4.89 -3.48
C LEU A 248 5.98 5.64 -2.19
N SER A 249 5.32 6.74 -1.86
CA SER A 249 5.57 7.49 -0.62
C SER A 249 4.80 6.97 0.60
N MET A 250 3.92 5.96 0.45
CA MET A 250 3.15 5.40 1.56
C MET A 250 4.03 4.94 2.73
N PRO A 251 3.55 5.03 3.98
CA PRO A 251 4.30 4.61 5.15
C PRO A 251 4.62 3.12 5.08
N ILE A 252 5.52 2.67 5.94
CA ILE A 252 5.95 1.28 5.97
C ILE A 252 4.76 0.35 6.27
N ALA A 253 4.64 -0.71 5.48
CA ALA A 253 3.54 -1.65 5.59
C ALA A 253 3.57 -2.44 6.91
N VAL A 254 2.41 -2.64 7.54
CA VAL A 254 2.26 -3.48 8.74
C VAL A 254 2.70 -4.92 8.47
N THR A 255 2.52 -5.41 7.24
CA THR A 255 2.99 -6.72 6.81
C THR A 255 4.50 -6.89 6.95
N SER A 256 5.29 -5.82 6.85
CA SER A 256 6.74 -5.87 7.09
C SER A 256 7.07 -6.28 8.54
N TYR A 257 6.30 -5.81 9.52
CA TYR A 257 6.42 -6.25 10.92
C TYR A 257 6.10 -7.74 11.06
N LEU A 258 4.98 -8.19 10.49
CA LEU A 258 4.57 -9.60 10.56
C LEU A 258 5.60 -10.54 9.90
N LEU A 259 6.18 -10.12 8.78
CA LEU A 259 7.24 -10.88 8.11
C LEU A 259 8.54 -10.91 8.94
N ALA A 260 8.92 -9.77 9.54
CA ALA A 260 10.09 -9.71 10.41
C ALA A 260 9.96 -10.66 11.62
N GLU A 261 8.78 -10.67 12.25
CA GLU A 261 8.46 -11.56 13.36
C GLU A 261 8.50 -13.04 12.93
N LYS A 262 7.80 -13.37 11.83
CA LYS A 262 7.71 -14.73 11.30
C LYS A 262 9.06 -15.32 10.91
N TYR A 263 9.96 -14.52 10.34
CA TYR A 263 11.26 -14.98 9.82
C TYR A 263 12.45 -14.62 10.73
N GLY A 264 12.22 -14.14 11.96
CA GLY A 264 13.26 -13.90 12.95
C GLY A 264 14.21 -12.74 12.62
N ALA A 265 13.71 -11.68 11.96
CA ALA A 265 14.36 -10.39 11.86
C ALA A 265 14.01 -9.52 13.08
N ASP A 266 14.56 -8.31 13.21
CA ASP A 266 14.26 -7.42 14.33
C ASP A 266 12.84 -6.80 14.19
N ALA A 267 11.83 -7.55 14.64
CA ALA A 267 10.44 -7.13 14.59
C ALA A 267 10.18 -5.85 15.42
N ASN A 268 10.89 -5.64 16.54
CA ASN A 268 10.72 -4.45 17.36
C ASN A 268 11.19 -3.18 16.65
N ALA A 269 12.31 -3.25 15.94
CA ALA A 269 12.77 -2.15 15.10
C ALA A 269 11.75 -1.83 13.99
N VAL A 270 11.24 -2.87 13.29
CA VAL A 270 10.23 -2.69 12.23
C VAL A 270 8.92 -2.14 12.78
N ALA A 271 8.49 -2.57 13.97
CA ALA A 271 7.30 -2.02 14.64
C ALA A 271 7.40 -0.50 14.84
N GLY A 272 8.55 -0.04 15.33
CA GLY A 272 8.81 1.39 15.48
C GLY A 272 8.74 2.15 14.16
N LEU A 273 9.31 1.57 13.10
CA LEU A 273 9.24 2.16 11.76
C LEU A 273 7.81 2.26 11.24
N VAL A 274 6.98 1.22 11.39
CA VAL A 274 5.58 1.22 10.97
C VAL A 274 4.80 2.33 11.64
N VAL A 275 4.90 2.44 12.98
CA VAL A 275 4.16 3.46 13.75
C VAL A 275 4.61 4.87 13.36
N VAL A 276 5.93 5.11 13.40
CA VAL A 276 6.47 6.45 13.14
C VAL A 276 6.22 6.89 11.71
N SER A 277 6.42 6.01 10.71
CA SER A 277 6.14 6.36 9.31
C SER A 277 4.66 6.63 9.08
N THR A 278 3.75 5.89 9.72
CA THR A 278 2.31 6.14 9.64
C THR A 278 1.97 7.53 10.21
N LEU A 279 2.50 7.89 11.38
CA LEU A 279 2.27 9.22 11.99
C LEU A 279 2.83 10.35 11.12
N ILE A 280 4.03 10.17 10.55
CA ILE A 280 4.61 11.14 9.61
C ILE A 280 3.71 11.29 8.38
N THR A 281 3.24 10.18 7.81
CA THR A 281 2.37 10.21 6.61
C THR A 281 1.04 10.90 6.93
N VAL A 282 0.44 10.64 8.09
CA VAL A 282 -0.77 11.36 8.55
C VAL A 282 -0.55 12.87 8.56
N ALA A 283 0.60 13.33 9.05
CA ALA A 283 0.92 14.75 9.12
C ALA A 283 1.24 15.38 7.75
N ILE A 284 1.89 14.60 6.85
CA ILE A 284 2.36 15.10 5.55
C ILE A 284 1.31 14.92 4.44
N SER A 285 0.43 13.91 4.51
CA SER A 285 -0.52 13.61 3.44
C SER A 285 -1.41 14.79 3.04
N PRO A 286 -1.94 15.64 3.94
CA PRO A 286 -2.70 16.81 3.52
C PRO A 286 -1.87 17.80 2.68
N ILE A 287 -0.60 17.99 3.06
CA ILE A 287 0.32 18.85 2.32
C ILE A 287 0.62 18.24 0.95
N LEU A 288 0.95 16.97 0.90
CA LEU A 288 1.25 16.26 -0.35
C LEU A 288 0.06 16.31 -1.32
N LEU A 289 -1.15 16.05 -0.82
CA LEU A 289 -2.37 16.09 -1.63
C LEU A 289 -2.67 17.48 -2.17
N THR A 290 -2.35 18.55 -1.45
CA THR A 290 -2.52 19.92 -1.95
C THR A 290 -1.74 20.21 -3.22
N PHE A 291 -0.61 19.51 -3.43
CA PHE A 291 0.22 19.63 -4.63
C PHE A 291 -0.16 18.62 -5.73
N LEU A 292 -0.80 17.50 -5.37
CA LEU A 292 -1.06 16.40 -6.29
C LEU A 292 -2.52 16.37 -6.80
N VAL A 293 -3.47 16.90 -6.04
CA VAL A 293 -4.87 17.00 -6.46
C VAL A 293 -5.07 18.40 -7.03
N VAL A 294 -5.08 18.49 -8.35
CA VAL A 294 -5.27 19.77 -9.09
C VAL A 294 -6.73 19.96 -9.47
#